data_536d6bfdab4f52f16bc9a1739c271ef8
#
_entry.id   536d6bfdab4f52f16bc9a1739c271ef8
#
_cell.length_a   1.000
_cell.length_b   1.000
_cell.length_c   1.000
_cell.angle_alpha   90.00
_cell.angle_beta   90.00
_cell.angle_gamma   90.00
#
_symmetry.space_group_name_H-M   'P 1'
#
loop_
_entity.id
_entity.type
_entity.pdbx_description
1 polymer ?
#
loop_
_entity_poly.entity_id
_entity_poly.type
_entity_poly.pdbx_seq_one_letter_code
_entity_poly.pdbx_strand_id
1 'polypeptide(L)'
;FDVGKAKQAIFCNPDGKFIGDGVLQRLEEEKFVMSGKVPAAHWLAYHAETGEYDVSETIYPKSSKTDDDPHYYTYQVQGPNALDVMQEIVDESLTDIPFFNFKRVTIAGEEVRALRHGMAGEIGFELQGSYEHADLIKDVILEAGDEYDIQRLGTRAYEPLSVKLGWVTTHVPAIYTGEAMEEYREWLSASSYEGTYSIAGSYHSDDIRDYYVSPIDIGYDHMVEFDHEFVGREALETEAADPDRTRVTLVWDDEDAISIFASLF
;
A
#
# COMPACT_ATOMS: atom_id res chain seq x y z
N PHE A 1 -10.81 -10.63 10.56
CA PHE A 1 -9.74 -10.22 11.51
C PHE A 1 -10.29 -9.23 12.54
N ASP A 2 -9.58 -9.07 13.69
CA ASP A 2 -10.10 -8.36 14.85
C ASP A 2 -10.01 -6.84 14.70
N VAL A 3 -10.79 -6.11 15.49
CA VAL A 3 -10.63 -4.65 15.66
C VAL A 3 -9.24 -4.35 16.21
N GLY A 4 -8.61 -3.29 15.71
CA GLY A 4 -7.22 -2.94 16.06
C GLY A 4 -6.15 -3.61 15.21
N LYS A 5 -6.54 -4.47 14.25
CA LYS A 5 -5.62 -5.11 13.29
C LYS A 5 -5.67 -4.46 11.92
N ALA A 6 -4.60 -4.68 11.17
CA ALA A 6 -4.50 -4.39 9.76
C ALA A 6 -4.16 -5.66 8.96
N LYS A 7 -4.48 -5.66 7.68
CA LYS A 7 -4.06 -6.67 6.70
C LYS A 7 -3.66 -5.97 5.40
N GLN A 8 -2.69 -6.52 4.69
CA GLN A 8 -2.54 -6.19 3.28
C GLN A 8 -3.68 -6.86 2.53
N ALA A 9 -4.55 -6.05 1.94
CA ALA A 9 -5.66 -6.51 1.14
C ALA A 9 -5.27 -6.43 -0.34
N ILE A 10 -5.42 -7.55 -1.04
CA ILE A 10 -5.09 -7.70 -2.45
C ILE A 10 -6.39 -7.85 -3.23
N PHE A 11 -6.52 -7.13 -4.34
CA PHE A 11 -7.69 -7.14 -5.19
C PHE A 11 -7.34 -7.64 -6.58
N CYS A 12 -8.12 -8.61 -7.05
CA CYS A 12 -7.97 -9.21 -8.36
C CYS A 12 -9.26 -9.09 -9.18
N ASN A 13 -9.13 -9.20 -10.49
CA ASN A 13 -10.26 -9.40 -11.39
C ASN A 13 -10.70 -10.89 -11.35
N PRO A 14 -11.81 -11.26 -12.01
CA PRO A 14 -12.28 -12.65 -12.07
C PRO A 14 -11.26 -13.65 -12.65
N ASP A 15 -10.32 -13.19 -13.48
CA ASP A 15 -9.23 -14.02 -14.04
C ASP A 15 -8.03 -14.15 -13.10
N GLY A 16 -8.15 -13.73 -11.83
CA GLY A 16 -7.06 -13.77 -10.83
C GLY A 16 -5.95 -12.76 -11.07
N LYS A 17 -6.11 -11.81 -11.99
CA LYS A 17 -5.10 -10.80 -12.29
C LYS A 17 -5.25 -9.57 -11.41
N PHE A 18 -4.10 -9.03 -10.99
CA PHE A 18 -3.96 -8.02 -9.97
C PHE A 18 -4.53 -6.66 -10.39
N ILE A 19 -5.44 -6.10 -9.59
CA ILE A 19 -5.98 -4.74 -9.77
C ILE A 19 -5.24 -3.75 -8.90
N GLY A 20 -5.02 -4.11 -7.65
CA GLY A 20 -4.36 -3.25 -6.68
C GLY A 20 -4.30 -3.85 -5.29
N ASP A 21 -3.63 -3.16 -4.40
CA ASP A 21 -3.54 -3.52 -2.99
C ASP A 21 -3.59 -2.30 -2.08
N GLY A 22 -3.74 -2.56 -0.80
CA GLY A 22 -3.69 -1.56 0.24
C GLY A 22 -3.65 -2.17 1.63
N VAL A 23 -3.42 -1.32 2.61
CA VAL A 23 -3.48 -1.70 4.03
C VAL A 23 -4.89 -1.45 4.54
N LEU A 24 -5.63 -2.53 4.76
CA LEU A 24 -6.97 -2.50 5.32
C LEU A 24 -6.89 -2.61 6.84
N GLN A 25 -7.45 -1.63 7.54
CA GLN A 25 -7.47 -1.55 9.00
C GLN A 25 -8.91 -1.67 9.49
N ARG A 26 -9.18 -2.52 10.47
CA ARG A 26 -10.48 -2.60 11.13
C ARG A 26 -10.51 -1.69 12.35
N LEU A 27 -11.17 -0.54 12.21
CA LEU A 27 -11.22 0.50 13.23
C LEU A 27 -12.22 0.21 14.33
N GLU A 28 -13.35 -0.38 13.97
CA GLU A 28 -14.48 -0.74 14.81
C GLU A 28 -15.10 -2.03 14.25
N GLU A 29 -16.13 -2.55 14.90
CA GLU A 29 -16.76 -3.81 14.50
C GLU A 29 -17.22 -3.80 13.02
N GLU A 30 -17.79 -2.67 12.58
CA GLU A 30 -18.33 -2.48 11.22
C GLU A 30 -17.64 -1.34 10.45
N LYS A 31 -16.52 -0.81 10.95
CA LYS A 31 -15.82 0.31 10.32
C LYS A 31 -14.41 -0.05 9.93
N PHE A 32 -14.14 0.11 8.65
CA PHE A 32 -12.85 -0.15 8.04
C PHE A 32 -12.29 1.10 7.38
N VAL A 33 -10.98 1.18 7.31
CA VAL A 33 -10.27 2.16 6.49
C VAL A 33 -9.24 1.43 5.65
N MET A 34 -9.10 1.81 4.40
CA MET A 34 -8.04 1.31 3.53
C MET A 34 -7.17 2.48 3.07
N SER A 35 -5.87 2.33 3.27
CA SER A 35 -4.83 3.17 2.68
C SER A 35 -4.15 2.36 1.58
N GLY A 36 -4.21 2.84 0.34
CA GLY A 36 -3.66 2.06 -0.75
C GLY A 36 -3.66 2.80 -2.07
N LYS A 37 -3.47 2.04 -3.13
CA LYS A 37 -3.47 2.58 -4.50
C LYS A 37 -4.88 2.87 -4.97
N VAL A 38 -4.99 3.88 -5.83
CA VAL A 38 -6.28 4.33 -6.37
C VAL A 38 -7.09 3.19 -7.01
N PRO A 39 -6.53 2.28 -7.82
CA PRO A 39 -7.31 1.17 -8.38
C PRO A 39 -7.97 0.27 -7.33
N ALA A 40 -7.29 0.02 -6.21
CA ALA A 40 -7.88 -0.76 -5.11
C ALA A 40 -9.06 -0.03 -4.45
N ALA A 41 -8.96 1.29 -4.26
CA ALA A 41 -10.04 2.09 -3.70
C ALA A 41 -11.26 2.14 -4.64
N HIS A 42 -11.03 2.36 -5.95
CA HIS A 42 -12.09 2.36 -6.94
C HIS A 42 -12.77 1.00 -7.07
N TRP A 43 -12.00 -0.09 -7.01
CA TRP A 43 -12.56 -1.44 -7.05
C TRP A 43 -13.48 -1.73 -5.86
N LEU A 44 -13.08 -1.31 -4.67
CA LEU A 44 -13.94 -1.42 -3.47
C LEU A 44 -15.20 -0.56 -3.58
N ALA A 45 -15.07 0.69 -4.04
CA ALA A 45 -16.22 1.59 -4.22
C ALA A 45 -17.20 1.05 -5.25
N TYR A 46 -16.71 0.56 -6.38
CA TYR A 46 -17.54 -0.09 -7.38
C TYR A 46 -18.40 -1.21 -6.79
N HIS A 47 -17.78 -2.12 -6.02
CA HIS A 47 -18.51 -3.21 -5.39
C HIS A 47 -19.45 -2.73 -4.28
N ALA A 48 -19.09 -1.69 -3.55
CA ALA A 48 -19.96 -1.10 -2.53
C ALA A 48 -21.21 -0.45 -3.14
N GLU A 49 -21.06 0.23 -4.29
CA GLU A 49 -22.16 0.91 -4.97
C GLU A 49 -23.05 -0.03 -5.81
N THR A 50 -22.45 -1.04 -6.45
CA THR A 50 -23.16 -1.90 -7.41
C THR A 50 -23.56 -3.26 -6.84
N GLY A 51 -22.91 -3.69 -5.75
CA GLY A 51 -23.21 -4.96 -5.09
C GLY A 51 -24.41 -4.87 -4.14
N GLU A 52 -24.95 -6.01 -3.77
CA GLU A 52 -26.04 -6.14 -2.78
C GLU A 52 -25.49 -6.15 -1.33
N TYR A 53 -24.60 -5.16 -1.00
CA TYR A 53 -24.00 -5.02 0.32
C TYR A 53 -24.66 -3.87 1.10
N ASP A 54 -24.95 -4.10 2.38
CA ASP A 54 -25.42 -3.04 3.28
C ASP A 54 -24.18 -2.27 3.82
N VAL A 55 -23.57 -1.50 2.95
CA VAL A 55 -22.35 -0.71 3.24
C VAL A 55 -22.48 0.68 2.66
N SER A 56 -21.74 1.62 3.25
CA SER A 56 -21.48 2.93 2.66
C SER A 56 -19.98 3.14 2.60
N GLU A 57 -19.51 3.82 1.57
CA GLU A 57 -18.10 4.11 1.34
C GLU A 57 -17.86 5.62 1.20
N THR A 58 -16.64 6.04 1.40
CA THR A 58 -16.16 7.40 1.08
C THR A 58 -14.72 7.31 0.65
N ILE A 59 -14.43 7.80 -0.56
CA ILE A 59 -13.07 7.92 -1.06
C ILE A 59 -12.55 9.32 -0.75
N TYR A 60 -11.45 9.40 -0.02
CA TYR A 60 -10.71 10.65 0.16
C TYR A 60 -9.64 10.74 -0.94
N PRO A 61 -9.76 11.70 -1.87
CA PRO A 61 -8.81 11.82 -2.95
C PRO A 61 -7.42 12.19 -2.42
N LYS A 62 -6.40 11.80 -3.17
CA LYS A 62 -5.03 12.21 -2.88
C LYS A 62 -4.93 13.73 -2.85
N SER A 63 -4.21 14.30 -1.87
CA SER A 63 -4.04 15.75 -1.69
C SER A 63 -3.53 16.49 -2.95
N SER A 64 -2.76 15.79 -3.80
CA SER A 64 -2.32 16.36 -5.09
C SER A 64 -3.40 16.44 -6.19
N LYS A 65 -4.61 15.96 -5.91
CA LYS A 65 -5.75 15.89 -6.84
C LYS A 65 -6.95 16.72 -6.40
N THR A 66 -6.83 17.43 -5.30
CA THR A 66 -7.86 18.32 -4.76
C THR A 66 -7.25 19.66 -4.39
N ASP A 67 -8.03 20.74 -4.53
CA ASP A 67 -7.67 22.09 -4.07
C ASP A 67 -7.99 22.28 -2.58
N ASP A 68 -8.77 21.37 -1.99
CA ASP A 68 -9.10 21.37 -0.57
C ASP A 68 -7.99 20.72 0.27
N ASP A 69 -7.91 21.07 1.54
CA ASP A 69 -7.04 20.42 2.50
C ASP A 69 -7.42 18.94 2.63
N PRO A 70 -6.42 18.03 2.75
CA PRO A 70 -6.69 16.63 3.02
C PRO A 70 -7.46 16.43 4.32
N HIS A 71 -8.26 15.37 4.41
CA HIS A 71 -8.95 15.03 5.66
C HIS A 71 -8.01 14.46 6.72
N TYR A 72 -6.97 13.75 6.26
CA TYR A 72 -6.02 13.03 7.12
C TYR A 72 -4.59 13.33 6.69
N TYR A 73 -3.70 13.36 7.68
CA TYR A 73 -2.28 13.18 7.44
C TYR A 73 -1.88 11.72 7.63
N THR A 74 -0.79 11.32 6.98
CA THR A 74 -0.11 10.05 7.23
C THR A 74 1.38 10.32 7.28
N TYR A 75 2.00 10.02 8.43
CA TYR A 75 3.45 10.07 8.61
C TYR A 75 3.98 8.68 8.93
N GLN A 76 5.11 8.33 8.34
CA GLN A 76 5.80 7.09 8.66
C GLN A 76 7.13 7.40 9.35
N VAL A 77 7.29 6.90 10.58
CA VAL A 77 8.52 6.94 11.35
C VAL A 77 9.08 5.53 11.37
N GLN A 78 10.31 5.34 10.87
CA GLN A 78 10.90 4.00 10.78
C GLN A 78 12.40 4.02 10.89
N GLY A 79 12.98 2.90 11.27
CA GLY A 79 14.41 2.71 11.44
C GLY A 79 14.74 2.14 12.82
N PRO A 80 16.02 1.89 13.10
CA PRO A 80 16.42 1.21 14.34
C PRO A 80 16.00 1.96 15.61
N ASN A 81 15.90 3.29 15.55
CA ASN A 81 15.54 4.14 16.69
C ASN A 81 14.05 4.58 16.66
N ALA A 82 13.25 4.09 15.72
CA ALA A 82 11.87 4.57 15.56
C ALA A 82 11.00 4.32 16.81
N LEU A 83 11.21 3.20 17.49
CA LEU A 83 10.48 2.90 18.73
C LEU A 83 10.85 3.87 19.86
N ASP A 84 12.14 4.20 20.00
CA ASP A 84 12.62 5.10 21.04
C ASP A 84 12.07 6.50 20.80
N VAL A 85 12.22 7.04 19.59
CA VAL A 85 11.65 8.34 19.19
C VAL A 85 10.16 8.41 19.47
N MET A 86 9.41 7.38 19.07
CA MET A 86 7.98 7.36 19.26
C MET A 86 7.58 7.25 20.73
N GLN A 87 8.33 6.49 21.53
CA GLN A 87 8.04 6.32 22.96
C GLN A 87 8.30 7.60 23.77
N GLU A 88 9.14 8.52 23.28
CA GLU A 88 9.33 9.83 23.91
C GLU A 88 8.14 10.77 23.77
N ILE A 89 7.33 10.61 22.74
CA ILE A 89 6.23 11.53 22.42
C ILE A 89 4.85 10.97 22.76
N VAL A 90 4.75 9.72 23.25
CA VAL A 90 3.50 9.10 23.67
C VAL A 90 3.57 8.61 25.12
N ASP A 91 2.49 8.74 25.85
CA ASP A 91 2.39 8.21 27.23
C ASP A 91 2.14 6.70 27.25
N GLU A 92 1.48 6.16 26.22
CA GLU A 92 1.13 4.75 26.09
C GLU A 92 2.33 3.91 25.64
N SER A 93 2.42 2.67 26.12
CA SER A 93 3.43 1.74 25.60
C SER A 93 3.14 1.34 24.16
N LEU A 94 4.18 1.45 23.31
CA LEU A 94 4.15 0.99 21.91
C LEU A 94 4.82 -0.39 21.72
N THR A 95 5.55 -0.88 22.71
CA THR A 95 6.32 -2.12 22.63
C THR A 95 5.45 -3.37 22.51
N ASP A 96 4.21 -3.30 22.98
CA ASP A 96 3.24 -4.38 22.99
C ASP A 96 2.32 -4.41 21.76
N ILE A 97 2.52 -3.50 20.79
CA ILE A 97 1.77 -3.51 19.55
C ILE A 97 2.40 -4.56 18.61
N PRO A 98 1.69 -5.64 18.25
CA PRO A 98 2.20 -6.60 17.26
C PRO A 98 2.30 -5.96 15.86
N PHE A 99 3.12 -6.53 14.99
CA PHE A 99 3.18 -6.09 13.59
C PHE A 99 1.79 -6.14 12.94
N PHE A 100 1.47 -5.12 12.14
CA PHE A 100 0.15 -4.93 11.51
C PHE A 100 -1.01 -4.84 12.51
N ASN A 101 -0.72 -4.32 13.70
CA ASN A 101 -1.75 -3.88 14.65
C ASN A 101 -1.57 -2.39 14.93
N PHE A 102 -2.64 -1.74 15.34
CA PHE A 102 -2.59 -0.33 15.69
C PHE A 102 -3.19 -0.08 17.08
N LYS A 103 -2.74 1.01 17.69
CA LYS A 103 -3.35 1.62 18.86
C LYS A 103 -3.72 3.07 18.56
N ARG A 104 -4.70 3.58 19.29
CA ARG A 104 -4.90 5.02 19.42
C ARG A 104 -4.03 5.48 20.58
N VAL A 105 -3.22 6.51 20.31
CA VAL A 105 -2.30 7.10 21.27
C VAL A 105 -2.50 8.60 21.29
N THR A 106 -1.99 9.26 22.32
CA THR A 106 -2.03 10.72 22.45
C THR A 106 -0.65 11.30 22.17
N ILE A 107 -0.55 12.21 21.20
CA ILE A 107 0.66 12.97 20.88
C ILE A 107 0.30 14.46 20.97
N ALA A 108 1.01 15.21 21.82
CA ALA A 108 0.77 16.65 22.04
C ALA A 108 -0.70 17.00 22.36
N GLY A 109 -1.42 16.09 23.00
CA GLY A 109 -2.85 16.26 23.37
C GLY A 109 -3.84 15.81 22.30
N GLU A 110 -3.37 15.35 21.12
CA GLU A 110 -4.20 14.94 19.99
C GLU A 110 -4.24 13.43 19.84
N GLU A 111 -5.41 12.88 19.48
CA GLU A 111 -5.55 11.45 19.21
C GLU A 111 -4.92 11.10 17.86
N VAL A 112 -4.00 10.15 17.88
CA VAL A 112 -3.27 9.64 16.71
C VAL A 112 -3.41 8.12 16.64
N ARG A 113 -3.70 7.57 15.47
CA ARG A 113 -3.65 6.13 15.25
C ARG A 113 -2.24 5.74 14.85
N ALA A 114 -1.57 4.94 15.67
CA ALA A 114 -0.23 4.42 15.45
C ALA A 114 -0.31 2.95 15.00
N LEU A 115 -0.15 2.70 13.72
CA LEU A 115 -0.06 1.36 13.13
C LEU A 115 1.40 0.92 13.15
N ARG A 116 1.69 -0.23 13.77
CA ARG A 116 3.03 -0.82 13.69
C ARG A 116 3.28 -1.43 12.31
N HIS A 117 3.94 -0.66 11.49
CA HIS A 117 4.25 -0.98 10.10
C HIS A 117 5.54 -0.26 9.68
N GLY A 118 6.42 -0.93 8.93
CA GLY A 118 7.67 -0.34 8.46
C GLY A 118 8.00 -0.78 7.05
N MET A 119 8.60 0.14 6.28
CA MET A 119 8.97 -0.05 4.87
C MET A 119 10.49 -0.24 4.66
N ALA A 120 11.26 -0.44 5.73
CA ALA A 120 12.72 -0.60 5.64
C ALA A 120 13.25 -1.91 6.25
N GLY A 121 12.35 -2.85 6.60
CA GLY A 121 12.71 -4.06 7.33
C GLY A 121 13.11 -3.81 8.79
N GLU A 122 12.82 -2.60 9.29
CA GLU A 122 13.07 -2.15 10.65
C GLU A 122 11.74 -1.88 11.36
N ILE A 123 11.78 -1.64 12.66
CA ILE A 123 10.61 -1.19 13.42
C ILE A 123 10.15 0.15 12.85
N GLY A 124 8.83 0.28 12.70
CA GLY A 124 8.24 1.53 12.24
C GLY A 124 6.79 1.66 12.66
N PHE A 125 6.31 2.89 12.59
CA PHE A 125 4.93 3.25 12.86
C PHE A 125 4.41 4.16 11.77
N GLU A 126 3.22 3.85 11.27
CA GLU A 126 2.45 4.74 10.42
C GLU A 126 1.44 5.47 11.29
N LEU A 127 1.55 6.79 11.34
CA LEU A 127 0.76 7.67 12.17
C LEU A 127 -0.30 8.34 11.32
N GLN A 128 -1.57 8.21 11.70
CA GLN A 128 -2.68 8.82 11.01
C GLN A 128 -3.55 9.63 11.97
N GLY A 129 -3.93 10.85 11.57
CA GLY A 129 -4.79 11.74 12.33
C GLY A 129 -5.43 12.80 11.46
N SER A 130 -6.22 13.69 12.08
CA SER A 130 -6.85 14.83 11.39
C SER A 130 -5.79 15.74 10.78
N TYR A 131 -6.01 16.17 9.53
CA TYR A 131 -5.04 17.01 8.82
C TYR A 131 -4.77 18.35 9.52
N GLU A 132 -5.73 18.88 10.26
CA GLU A 132 -5.57 20.12 11.04
C GLU A 132 -4.41 20.06 12.06
N HIS A 133 -4.05 18.85 12.53
CA HIS A 133 -2.93 18.61 13.46
C HIS A 133 -1.64 18.17 12.77
N ALA A 134 -1.62 18.11 11.44
CA ALA A 134 -0.49 17.56 10.68
C ALA A 134 0.85 18.24 11.03
N ASP A 135 0.89 19.57 11.01
CA ASP A 135 2.12 20.30 11.29
C ASP A 135 2.57 20.13 12.75
N LEU A 136 1.64 20.18 13.70
CA LEU A 136 1.93 19.95 15.12
C LEU A 136 2.60 18.57 15.33
N ILE A 137 1.99 17.53 14.82
CA ILE A 137 2.49 16.16 14.99
C ILE A 137 3.83 15.96 14.30
N LYS A 138 4.00 16.51 13.09
CA LYS A 138 5.29 16.48 12.38
C LYS A 138 6.41 17.14 13.19
N ASP A 139 6.14 18.33 13.75
CA ASP A 139 7.15 19.09 14.47
C ASP A 139 7.56 18.37 15.77
N VAL A 140 6.60 17.79 16.50
CA VAL A 140 6.87 16.97 17.70
C VAL A 140 7.73 15.73 17.36
N ILE A 141 7.43 15.04 16.25
CA ILE A 141 8.24 13.89 15.79
C ILE A 141 9.68 14.32 15.48
N LEU A 142 9.84 15.44 14.76
CA LEU A 142 11.16 15.92 14.36
C LEU A 142 11.97 16.41 15.57
N GLU A 143 11.34 17.07 16.53
CA GLU A 143 11.98 17.52 17.77
C GLU A 143 12.49 16.32 18.59
N ALA A 144 11.65 15.32 18.85
CA ALA A 144 12.06 14.10 19.55
C ALA A 144 13.13 13.30 18.79
N GLY A 145 13.06 13.32 17.46
CA GLY A 145 14.00 12.61 16.61
C GLY A 145 15.38 13.27 16.46
N ASP A 146 15.56 14.53 16.88
CA ASP A 146 16.79 15.29 16.68
C ASP A 146 18.01 14.61 17.35
N GLU A 147 17.84 14.06 18.56
CA GLU A 147 18.88 13.31 19.27
C GLU A 147 19.26 11.97 18.61
N TYR A 148 18.42 11.48 17.69
CA TYR A 148 18.58 10.23 16.95
C TYR A 148 18.98 10.45 15.49
N ASP A 149 19.36 11.67 15.10
CA ASP A 149 19.68 12.03 13.71
C ASP A 149 18.53 11.70 12.72
N ILE A 150 17.27 11.97 13.10
CA ILE A 150 16.12 11.71 12.24
C ILE A 150 16.23 12.43 10.91
N GLN A 151 15.98 11.73 9.81
CA GLN A 151 16.04 12.29 8.47
C GLN A 151 14.67 12.27 7.81
N ARG A 152 14.31 13.39 7.18
CA ARG A 152 13.10 13.46 6.35
C ARG A 152 13.36 12.80 5.00
N LEU A 153 12.59 11.75 4.69
CA LEU A 153 12.71 11.05 3.41
C LEU A 153 11.80 11.68 2.35
N GLY A 154 12.39 11.98 1.20
CA GLY A 154 11.63 12.32 0.00
C GLY A 154 11.26 11.07 -0.81
N THR A 155 10.37 11.23 -1.78
CA THR A 155 9.86 10.14 -2.64
C THR A 155 10.98 9.31 -3.27
N ARG A 156 12.04 9.96 -3.76
CA ARG A 156 13.17 9.26 -4.41
C ARG A 156 13.96 8.34 -3.46
N ALA A 157 13.97 8.63 -2.17
CA ALA A 157 14.60 7.77 -1.19
C ALA A 157 13.64 6.66 -0.70
N TYR A 158 12.33 6.92 -0.74
CA TYR A 158 11.31 5.96 -0.32
C TYR A 158 11.14 4.80 -1.33
N GLU A 159 11.16 5.08 -2.63
CA GLU A 159 10.94 4.06 -3.66
C GLU A 159 11.93 2.87 -3.59
N PRO A 160 13.26 3.07 -3.40
CA PRO A 160 14.20 1.94 -3.26
C PRO A 160 13.90 1.02 -2.07
N LEU A 161 13.27 1.52 -1.01
CA LEU A 161 12.88 0.70 0.14
C LEU A 161 11.86 -0.38 -0.25
N SER A 162 10.95 -0.06 -1.15
CA SER A 162 9.96 -1.01 -1.68
C SER A 162 10.65 -2.17 -2.40
N VAL A 163 11.68 -1.87 -3.18
CA VAL A 163 12.47 -2.90 -3.88
C VAL A 163 13.22 -3.78 -2.88
N LYS A 164 13.82 -3.17 -1.84
CA LYS A 164 14.52 -3.91 -0.77
C LYS A 164 13.59 -4.90 -0.06
N LEU A 165 12.35 -4.51 0.21
CA LEU A 165 11.35 -5.35 0.85
C LEU A 165 10.66 -6.30 -0.12
N GLY A 166 10.88 -6.12 -1.41
CA GLY A 166 10.20 -6.90 -2.45
C GLY A 166 8.72 -6.54 -2.60
N TRP A 167 8.32 -5.35 -2.17
CA TRP A 167 6.99 -4.86 -2.42
C TRP A 167 6.87 -4.30 -3.84
N VAL A 168 5.79 -4.65 -4.55
CA VAL A 168 5.53 -4.19 -5.92
C VAL A 168 4.75 -2.89 -5.88
N THR A 169 5.45 -1.77 -6.11
CA THR A 169 4.85 -0.42 -6.03
C THR A 169 4.04 -0.04 -7.25
N THR A 170 4.35 -0.60 -8.42
CA THR A 170 3.76 -0.22 -9.70
C THR A 170 3.44 -1.47 -10.52
N HIS A 171 2.21 -1.55 -11.00
CA HIS A 171 1.70 -2.60 -11.87
C HIS A 171 0.62 -2.00 -12.76
N VAL A 172 0.31 -2.66 -13.85
CA VAL A 172 -0.83 -2.34 -14.71
C VAL A 172 -2.08 -2.96 -14.09
N PRO A 173 -3.08 -2.18 -13.67
CA PRO A 173 -4.32 -2.74 -13.14
C PRO A 173 -4.98 -3.62 -14.20
N ALA A 174 -5.37 -4.83 -13.84
CA ALA A 174 -5.94 -5.81 -14.79
C ALA A 174 -7.43 -5.56 -15.06
N ILE A 175 -7.74 -4.39 -15.65
CA ILE A 175 -9.11 -3.91 -15.86
C ILE A 175 -9.46 -3.61 -17.32
N TYR A 176 -8.45 -3.47 -18.20
CA TYR A 176 -8.64 -2.90 -19.54
C TYR A 176 -9.20 -3.90 -20.56
N THR A 177 -9.28 -5.18 -20.22
CA THR A 177 -9.75 -6.25 -21.10
C THR A 177 -10.73 -7.18 -20.38
N GLY A 178 -11.37 -8.08 -21.15
CA GLY A 178 -12.32 -9.05 -20.64
C GLY A 178 -13.75 -8.50 -20.52
N GLU A 179 -14.71 -9.35 -20.82
CA GLU A 179 -16.15 -9.05 -20.73
C GLU A 179 -16.57 -8.84 -19.26
N ALA A 180 -16.02 -9.64 -18.35
CA ALA A 180 -16.30 -9.54 -16.91
C ALA A 180 -15.90 -8.20 -16.27
N MET A 181 -15.06 -7.41 -16.94
CA MET A 181 -14.63 -6.09 -16.47
C MET A 181 -15.32 -4.93 -17.21
N GLU A 182 -16.30 -5.22 -18.09
CA GLU A 182 -16.97 -4.20 -18.91
C GLU A 182 -17.76 -3.21 -18.04
N GLU A 183 -18.58 -3.70 -17.14
CA GLU A 183 -19.39 -2.87 -16.24
C GLU A 183 -18.52 -1.99 -15.33
N TYR A 184 -17.39 -2.52 -14.85
CA TYR A 184 -16.44 -1.73 -14.07
C TYR A 184 -15.81 -0.61 -14.90
N ARG A 185 -15.43 -0.90 -16.15
CA ARG A 185 -14.88 0.14 -17.06
C ARG A 185 -15.92 1.22 -17.40
N GLU A 186 -17.21 0.85 -17.53
CA GLU A 186 -18.31 1.80 -17.75
C GLU A 186 -18.57 2.67 -16.51
N TRP A 187 -18.40 2.11 -15.32
CA TRP A 187 -18.51 2.84 -14.06
C TRP A 187 -17.37 3.87 -13.86
N LEU A 188 -16.16 3.55 -14.30
CA LEU A 188 -14.99 4.42 -14.15
C LEU A 188 -15.09 5.67 -15.00
N SER A 189 -14.72 6.82 -14.42
CA SER A 189 -14.53 8.05 -15.18
C SER A 189 -13.34 7.94 -16.15
N ALA A 190 -13.48 8.44 -17.37
CA ALA A 190 -12.36 8.54 -18.33
C ALA A 190 -11.20 9.41 -17.82
N SER A 191 -11.46 10.30 -16.85
CA SER A 191 -10.44 11.12 -16.18
C SER A 191 -9.88 10.50 -14.90
N SER A 192 -10.30 9.27 -14.54
CA SER A 192 -9.77 8.55 -13.40
C SER A 192 -8.27 8.26 -13.58
N TYR A 193 -7.63 7.83 -12.49
CA TYR A 193 -6.25 7.35 -12.54
C TYR A 193 -6.07 6.26 -13.60
N GLU A 194 -6.99 5.29 -13.64
CA GLU A 194 -6.97 4.16 -14.57
C GLU A 194 -7.27 4.60 -16.01
N GLY A 195 -8.19 5.55 -16.19
CA GLY A 195 -8.54 6.09 -17.50
C GLY A 195 -7.41 6.92 -18.16
N THR A 196 -6.50 7.43 -17.33
CA THR A 196 -5.35 8.23 -17.76
C THR A 196 -4.00 7.52 -17.54
N TYR A 197 -4.03 6.23 -17.21
CA TYR A 197 -2.83 5.45 -16.92
C TYR A 197 -1.92 5.37 -18.14
N SER A 198 -0.61 5.55 -17.92
CA SER A 198 0.40 5.48 -18.97
C SER A 198 1.45 4.44 -18.61
N ILE A 199 1.72 3.53 -19.54
CA ILE A 199 2.74 2.50 -19.41
C ILE A 199 4.06 3.07 -19.94
N ALA A 200 5.13 2.88 -19.16
CA ALA A 200 6.49 3.22 -19.55
C ALA A 200 7.44 2.07 -19.18
N GLY A 201 8.60 2.02 -19.80
CA GLY A 201 9.62 1.01 -19.55
C GLY A 201 10.22 0.45 -20.83
N SER A 202 11.10 -0.53 -20.68
CA SER A 202 11.78 -1.19 -21.81
C SER A 202 11.03 -2.38 -22.39
N TYR A 203 10.07 -2.94 -21.64
CA TYR A 203 9.20 -3.99 -22.15
C TYR A 203 8.08 -3.39 -23.00
N HIS A 204 7.84 -3.96 -24.16
CA HIS A 204 6.79 -3.55 -25.08
C HIS A 204 6.02 -4.78 -25.59
N SER A 205 4.70 -4.69 -25.53
CA SER A 205 3.77 -5.61 -26.18
C SER A 205 2.57 -4.84 -26.74
N ASP A 206 2.02 -5.34 -27.83
CA ASP A 206 0.77 -4.83 -28.42
C ASP A 206 -0.48 -5.36 -27.69
N ASP A 207 -0.33 -6.37 -26.83
CA ASP A 207 -1.42 -6.90 -26.00
C ASP A 207 -1.24 -6.43 -24.54
N ILE A 208 -2.20 -5.66 -24.06
CA ILE A 208 -2.21 -5.15 -22.68
C ILE A 208 -2.17 -6.28 -21.63
N ARG A 209 -2.68 -7.48 -21.98
CA ARG A 209 -2.70 -8.63 -21.08
C ARG A 209 -1.32 -9.14 -20.71
N ASP A 210 -0.31 -8.88 -21.55
CA ASP A 210 1.07 -9.26 -21.28
C ASP A 210 1.70 -8.46 -20.13
N TYR A 211 1.06 -7.35 -19.73
CA TYR A 211 1.45 -6.52 -18.59
C TYR A 211 0.71 -6.91 -17.30
N TYR A 212 -0.29 -7.78 -17.39
CA TYR A 212 -1.01 -8.23 -16.20
C TYR A 212 -0.19 -9.26 -15.44
N VAL A 213 -0.25 -9.15 -14.13
CA VAL A 213 0.37 -10.09 -13.20
C VAL A 213 -0.69 -10.60 -12.22
N SER A 214 -0.44 -11.77 -11.66
CA SER A 214 -1.22 -12.27 -10.53
C SER A 214 -0.49 -11.97 -9.20
N PRO A 215 -1.15 -12.10 -8.05
CA PRO A 215 -0.47 -12.10 -6.76
C PRO A 215 0.63 -13.17 -6.67
N ILE A 216 0.47 -14.30 -7.33
CA ILE A 216 1.44 -15.41 -7.36
C ILE A 216 2.68 -14.99 -8.15
N ASP A 217 2.50 -14.41 -9.36
CA ASP A 217 3.59 -13.88 -10.19
C ASP A 217 4.53 -12.93 -9.43
N ILE A 218 3.96 -12.11 -8.54
CA ILE A 218 4.70 -11.09 -7.80
C ILE A 218 5.15 -11.54 -6.40
N GLY A 219 4.95 -12.82 -6.06
CA GLY A 219 5.40 -13.39 -4.79
C GLY A 219 4.54 -13.00 -3.58
N TYR A 220 3.27 -12.70 -3.80
CA TYR A 220 2.27 -12.44 -2.76
C TYR A 220 1.40 -13.69 -2.48
N ASP A 221 1.80 -14.86 -2.99
CA ASP A 221 1.15 -16.14 -2.79
C ASP A 221 0.88 -16.44 -1.31
N HIS A 222 1.82 -16.09 -0.44
CA HIS A 222 1.70 -16.26 1.01
C HIS A 222 0.62 -15.39 1.68
N MET A 223 0.03 -14.44 0.96
CA MET A 223 -1.07 -13.58 1.40
C MET A 223 -2.43 -14.05 0.87
N VAL A 224 -2.45 -15.01 -0.04
CA VAL A 224 -3.68 -15.54 -0.63
C VAL A 224 -4.15 -16.72 0.19
N GLU A 225 -5.32 -16.59 0.82
CA GLU A 225 -5.95 -17.65 1.62
C GLU A 225 -7.17 -18.19 0.87
N PHE A 226 -7.18 -19.49 0.57
CA PHE A 226 -8.25 -20.14 -0.19
C PHE A 226 -9.38 -20.74 0.69
N ASP A 227 -9.45 -20.36 1.96
CA ASP A 227 -10.44 -20.83 2.91
C ASP A 227 -11.78 -20.08 2.89
N HIS A 228 -11.89 -19.10 2.02
CA HIS A 228 -13.11 -18.28 1.83
C HIS A 228 -13.31 -17.91 0.35
N GLU A 229 -14.49 -17.41 0.02
CA GLU A 229 -14.81 -16.94 -1.31
C GLU A 229 -14.30 -15.51 -1.55
N PHE A 230 -13.68 -15.30 -2.72
CA PHE A 230 -13.26 -13.99 -3.20
C PHE A 230 -13.21 -13.95 -4.73
N VAL A 231 -13.18 -12.74 -5.30
CA VAL A 231 -13.13 -12.54 -6.75
C VAL A 231 -11.78 -13.04 -7.30
N GLY A 232 -11.83 -13.95 -8.29
CA GLY A 232 -10.65 -14.54 -8.91
C GLY A 232 -10.10 -15.79 -8.22
N ARG A 233 -10.77 -16.30 -7.16
CA ARG A 233 -10.33 -17.47 -6.41
C ARG A 233 -10.03 -18.69 -7.28
N GLU A 234 -10.97 -19.10 -8.14
CA GLU A 234 -10.82 -20.32 -8.96
C GLU A 234 -9.60 -20.23 -9.91
N ALA A 235 -9.38 -19.05 -10.49
CA ALA A 235 -8.23 -18.79 -11.35
C ALA A 235 -6.91 -18.86 -10.56
N LEU A 236 -6.87 -18.26 -9.37
CA LEU A 236 -5.69 -18.27 -8.51
C LEU A 236 -5.42 -19.66 -7.91
N GLU A 237 -6.43 -20.45 -7.55
CA GLU A 237 -6.22 -21.84 -7.13
C GLU A 237 -5.58 -22.68 -8.24
N THR A 238 -5.99 -22.46 -9.48
CA THR A 238 -5.42 -23.14 -10.64
C THR A 238 -3.97 -22.72 -10.87
N GLU A 239 -3.68 -21.42 -10.84
CA GLU A 239 -2.33 -20.88 -11.03
C GLU A 239 -1.38 -21.29 -9.88
N ALA A 240 -1.87 -21.31 -8.64
CA ALA A 240 -1.07 -21.72 -7.47
C ALA A 240 -0.62 -23.19 -7.53
N ALA A 241 -1.40 -24.06 -8.20
CA ALA A 241 -1.06 -25.48 -8.35
C ALA A 241 0.11 -25.71 -9.33
N ASP A 242 0.30 -24.84 -10.33
CA ASP A 242 1.37 -24.94 -11.34
C ASP A 242 1.72 -23.51 -11.83
N PRO A 243 2.48 -22.73 -11.07
CA PRO A 243 2.78 -21.35 -11.41
C PRO A 243 3.76 -21.24 -12.59
N ASP A 244 3.39 -20.48 -13.60
CA ASP A 244 4.22 -20.22 -14.80
C ASP A 244 5.43 -19.33 -14.51
N ARG A 245 5.36 -18.48 -13.48
CA ARG A 245 6.37 -17.49 -13.13
C ARG A 245 6.73 -17.56 -11.64
N THR A 246 7.94 -17.14 -11.34
CA THR A 246 8.40 -16.97 -9.97
C THR A 246 9.24 -15.71 -9.84
N ARG A 247 9.16 -15.08 -8.69
CA ARG A 247 10.00 -13.93 -8.39
C ARG A 247 11.44 -14.38 -8.15
N VAL A 248 12.39 -13.67 -8.75
CA VAL A 248 13.82 -13.93 -8.62
C VAL A 248 14.55 -12.68 -8.18
N THR A 249 15.69 -12.87 -7.49
CA THR A 249 16.64 -11.80 -7.21
C THR A 249 17.70 -11.78 -8.28
N LEU A 250 17.89 -10.63 -8.95
CA LEU A 250 19.02 -10.42 -9.85
C LEU A 250 20.22 -9.98 -9.01
N VAL A 251 21.30 -10.73 -9.15
CA VAL A 251 22.59 -10.40 -8.53
C VAL A 251 23.52 -9.92 -9.64
N TRP A 252 24.00 -8.69 -9.51
CA TRP A 252 24.94 -8.09 -10.45
C TRP A 252 26.34 -8.64 -10.19
N ASP A 253 27.13 -8.79 -11.25
CA ASP A 253 28.55 -9.00 -11.12
C ASP A 253 29.22 -7.75 -10.58
N ASP A 254 30.07 -7.90 -9.56
CA ASP A 254 30.67 -6.78 -8.85
C ASP A 254 31.59 -5.94 -9.76
N GLU A 255 32.36 -6.58 -10.66
CA GLU A 255 33.29 -5.90 -11.57
C GLU A 255 32.51 -5.11 -12.64
N ASP A 256 31.44 -5.68 -13.17
CA ASP A 256 30.55 -5.02 -14.13
C ASP A 256 29.85 -3.82 -13.47
N ALA A 257 29.34 -3.97 -12.23
CA ALA A 257 28.70 -2.90 -11.49
C ALA A 257 29.69 -1.75 -11.23
N ILE A 258 30.92 -2.05 -10.78
CA ILE A 258 31.96 -1.05 -10.57
C ILE A 258 32.30 -0.32 -11.88
N SER A 259 32.43 -1.06 -12.99
CA SER A 259 32.72 -0.49 -14.30
C SER A 259 31.64 0.49 -14.76
N ILE A 260 30.36 0.13 -14.59
CA ILE A 260 29.23 1.01 -14.92
C ILE A 260 29.28 2.29 -14.08
N PHE A 261 29.43 2.18 -12.76
CA PHE A 261 29.49 3.36 -11.91
C PHE A 261 30.74 4.22 -12.18
N ALA A 262 31.90 3.63 -12.42
CA ALA A 262 33.11 4.38 -12.77
C ALA A 262 32.98 5.15 -14.09
N SER A 263 32.15 4.67 -15.03
CA SER A 263 31.91 5.38 -16.30
C SER A 263 31.11 6.68 -16.15
N LEU A 264 30.56 6.96 -14.98
CA LEU A 264 29.79 8.18 -14.70
C LEU A 264 30.71 9.36 -14.31
N PHE A 265 32.00 9.10 -14.06
CA PHE A 265 33.01 10.06 -13.65
C PHE A 265 34.20 10.09 -14.61
#